data_fd34915facb8f38765d88061226a373e
#
_entry.id   fd34915facb8f38765d88061226a373e
#
_cell.length_a   1.000
_cell.length_b   1.000
_cell.length_c   1.000
_cell.angle_alpha   90.00
_cell.angle_beta   90.00
_cell.angle_gamma   90.00
#
_symmetry.space_group_name_H-M   'P 1'
#
loop_
_entity.id
_entity.type
_entity.pdbx_description
1 polymer ?
#
loop_
_entity_poly.entity_id
_entity_poly.type
_entity_poly.pdbx_seq_one_letter_code
_entity_poly.pdbx_strand_id
1 'polypeptide(L)'
;ERAVDMADVCLFVMDARAGVTPSDHVFASILRKRSAKVILAANKAEGRAGEEGMLEAYELGLGEPLRLSAEHGEGMSELLSVLDPIADEFAAREKEAARVMEDQGLTPEVDIDVDEEPEEDESWRPSDKRPLQVAVVGRPNAGKSTLINKILGEDRLLTGPEAGITRDSISLKVDWDGLPMRVFDTAGMRKRAKVQDKLEKLSVSDGLRAVKFAEVVVVLLDAAIPFEQQDLRIADLPEREGRAVVVAVNKWDLEEDKQGKLRDLRESFERLLPQLRGAPLVTVSAKTGRGLDRLHKAVQSAHEVWNRRISTARLNRWLIGMQEQHPPPAPGGKRIRLRYMTQAKTRPPAFVVMCSHPDLMPESYSRYLVNGLRADFDMPGTPIRLYMRSQSDKNPYKGRKKSTPSRLRKHLKGNTG
;
A
#
# COMPACT_ATOMS: atom_id res chain seq x y z
N GLU A 1 4.76 10.35 15.87
CA GLU A 1 4.15 10.17 17.19
C GLU A 1 2.97 9.20 17.13
N ARG A 2 1.95 9.45 16.29
CA ARG A 2 0.75 8.60 16.17
C ARG A 2 1.05 7.14 15.78
N ALA A 3 2.09 6.90 14.99
CA ALA A 3 2.51 5.54 14.64
C ALA A 3 3.07 4.75 15.85
N VAL A 4 3.71 5.45 16.79
CA VAL A 4 4.21 4.84 18.03
C VAL A 4 3.05 4.47 18.96
N ASP A 5 2.00 5.30 19.02
CA ASP A 5 0.83 5.04 19.84
C ASP A 5 -0.01 3.85 19.35
N MET A 6 0.10 3.52 18.05
CA MET A 6 -0.64 2.42 17.42
C MET A 6 0.19 1.14 17.29
N ALA A 7 1.46 1.18 17.66
CA ALA A 7 2.37 0.05 17.52
C ALA A 7 2.43 -0.76 18.82
N ASP A 8 2.29 -2.06 18.72
CA ASP A 8 2.48 -3.00 19.84
C ASP A 8 3.96 -3.10 20.24
N VAL A 9 4.85 -2.95 19.26
CA VAL A 9 6.31 -2.94 19.43
C VAL A 9 6.93 -1.94 18.47
N CYS A 10 7.90 -1.18 18.94
CA CYS A 10 8.69 -0.26 18.14
C CYS A 10 10.10 -0.80 17.96
N LEU A 11 10.50 -1.08 16.72
CA LEU A 11 11.89 -1.35 16.38
C LEU A 11 12.57 -0.02 16.03
N PHE A 12 13.45 0.46 16.90
CA PHE A 12 14.25 1.67 16.65
C PHE A 12 15.61 1.27 16.07
N VAL A 13 15.85 1.63 14.82
CA VAL A 13 17.07 1.27 14.10
C VAL A 13 17.97 2.50 13.94
N MET A 14 19.20 2.42 14.44
CA MET A 14 20.24 3.44 14.26
C MET A 14 21.38 2.93 13.38
N ASP A 15 22.16 3.83 12.81
CA ASP A 15 23.39 3.52 12.08
C ASP A 15 24.60 3.53 13.02
N ALA A 16 25.09 2.34 13.38
CA ALA A 16 26.21 2.21 14.32
C ALA A 16 27.53 2.81 13.81
N ARG A 17 27.75 2.88 12.48
CA ARG A 17 28.96 3.53 11.94
C ARG A 17 28.89 5.04 12.04
N ALA A 18 27.70 5.63 11.99
CA ALA A 18 27.52 7.06 12.15
C ALA A 18 27.53 7.52 13.63
N GLY A 19 27.39 6.56 14.55
CA GLY A 19 27.21 6.85 15.98
C GLY A 19 25.83 7.43 16.29
N VAL A 20 25.60 7.85 17.52
CA VAL A 20 24.36 8.45 17.98
C VAL A 20 24.26 9.89 17.50
N THR A 21 23.19 10.22 16.80
CA THR A 21 22.92 11.56 16.29
C THR A 21 21.96 12.35 17.20
N PRO A 22 21.92 13.69 17.11
CA PRO A 22 20.92 14.50 17.84
C PRO A 22 19.48 14.10 17.52
N SER A 23 19.22 13.64 16.30
CA SER A 23 17.90 13.14 15.90
C SER A 23 17.52 11.86 16.64
N ASP A 24 18.47 10.97 16.88
CA ASP A 24 18.25 9.71 17.61
C ASP A 24 17.85 10.01 19.07
N HIS A 25 18.47 10.99 19.72
CA HIS A 25 18.08 11.43 21.06
C HIS A 25 16.64 11.97 21.09
N VAL A 26 16.22 12.74 20.09
CA VAL A 26 14.85 13.25 19.99
C VAL A 26 13.86 12.10 19.86
N PHE A 27 14.09 11.16 18.95
CA PHE A 27 13.23 9.99 18.78
C PHE A 27 13.23 9.09 20.02
N ALA A 28 14.36 8.84 20.62
CA ALA A 28 14.47 8.06 21.85
C ALA A 28 13.67 8.71 22.99
N SER A 29 13.69 10.04 23.11
CA SER A 29 12.90 10.76 24.11
C SER A 29 11.39 10.61 23.91
N ILE A 30 10.93 10.58 22.66
CA ILE A 30 9.52 10.34 22.29
C ILE A 30 9.11 8.92 22.67
N LEU A 31 9.93 7.93 22.31
CA LEU A 31 9.66 6.51 22.59
C LEU A 31 9.59 6.23 24.09
N ARG A 32 10.54 6.77 24.87
CA ARG A 32 10.55 6.62 26.33
C ARG A 32 9.31 7.21 27.03
N LYS A 33 8.79 8.34 26.53
CA LYS A 33 7.60 9.00 27.10
C LYS A 33 6.30 8.23 26.87
N ARG A 34 6.27 7.33 25.89
CA ARG A 34 5.03 6.67 25.43
C ARG A 34 4.87 5.24 25.91
N SER A 35 5.73 4.76 26.80
CA SER A 35 5.67 3.40 27.37
C SER A 35 5.54 2.28 26.32
N ALA A 36 5.90 2.52 25.08
CA ALA A 36 5.90 1.50 24.05
C ALA A 36 7.02 0.49 24.31
N LYS A 37 6.79 -0.78 24.02
CA LYS A 37 7.84 -1.80 24.02
C LYS A 37 8.80 -1.48 22.86
N VAL A 38 10.03 -1.09 23.18
CA VAL A 38 11.02 -0.66 22.19
C VAL A 38 12.14 -1.69 22.11
N ILE A 39 12.52 -2.06 20.89
CA ILE A 39 13.71 -2.84 20.58
C ILE A 39 14.68 -1.89 19.89
N LEU A 40 15.84 -1.65 20.49
CA LEU A 40 16.90 -0.85 19.90
C LEU A 40 17.81 -1.74 19.05
N ALA A 41 18.00 -1.40 17.78
CA ALA A 41 18.84 -2.12 16.84
C ALA A 41 19.93 -1.20 16.28
N ALA A 42 21.17 -1.56 16.51
CA ALA A 42 22.34 -0.90 15.94
C ALA A 42 22.73 -1.61 14.63
N ASN A 43 22.31 -1.03 13.49
CA ASN A 43 22.62 -1.57 12.16
C ASN A 43 23.98 -1.11 11.67
N LYS A 44 24.59 -1.85 10.76
CA LYS A 44 25.97 -1.66 10.28
C LYS A 44 27.01 -1.78 11.40
N ALA A 45 26.73 -2.66 12.35
CA ALA A 45 27.58 -2.86 13.52
C ALA A 45 28.81 -3.76 13.26
N GLU A 46 29.11 -4.04 12.01
CA GLU A 46 30.32 -4.73 11.59
C GLU A 46 31.52 -3.81 11.60
N GLY A 47 32.66 -4.35 12.04
CA GLY A 47 33.95 -3.63 12.15
C GLY A 47 34.05 -2.69 13.35
N ARG A 48 35.27 -2.11 13.55
CA ARG A 48 35.59 -1.33 14.73
C ARG A 48 34.72 -0.08 14.93
N ALA A 49 34.40 0.64 13.86
CA ALA A 49 33.56 1.82 13.95
C ALA A 49 32.10 1.47 14.37
N GLY A 50 31.62 0.29 13.97
CA GLY A 50 30.32 -0.19 14.38
C GLY A 50 30.28 -0.58 15.87
N GLU A 51 31.37 -1.10 16.40
CA GLU A 51 31.50 -1.42 17.84
C GLU A 51 31.48 -0.16 18.72
N GLU A 52 32.15 0.91 18.31
CA GLU A 52 32.12 2.19 19.00
C GLU A 52 30.72 2.79 19.05
N GLY A 53 30.00 2.86 17.90
CA GLY A 53 28.64 3.37 17.85
C GLY A 53 27.62 2.49 18.56
N MET A 54 27.86 1.19 18.66
CA MET A 54 27.03 0.31 19.48
C MET A 54 27.17 0.63 20.98
N LEU A 55 28.32 1.01 21.46
CA LEU A 55 28.50 1.48 22.85
C LEU A 55 27.80 2.80 23.08
N GLU A 56 27.84 3.74 22.13
CA GLU A 56 27.08 5.00 22.19
C GLU A 56 25.56 4.78 22.23
N ALA A 57 25.08 3.72 21.61
CA ALA A 57 23.63 3.42 21.57
C ALA A 57 23.00 3.25 22.96
N TYR A 58 23.78 2.86 23.98
CA TYR A 58 23.31 2.78 25.36
C TYR A 58 22.87 4.15 25.93
N GLU A 59 23.46 5.25 25.43
CA GLU A 59 23.10 6.62 25.85
C GLU A 59 21.64 6.97 25.51
N LEU A 60 21.05 6.28 24.55
CA LEU A 60 19.65 6.48 24.18
C LEU A 60 18.67 6.00 25.25
N GLY A 61 19.10 5.15 26.19
CA GLY A 61 18.28 4.67 27.30
C GLY A 61 17.03 3.90 26.86
N LEU A 62 17.14 3.13 25.75
CA LEU A 62 16.06 2.30 25.20
C LEU A 62 16.28 0.79 25.45
N GLY A 63 17.22 0.44 26.32
CA GLY A 63 17.63 -0.93 26.61
C GLY A 63 18.91 -1.34 25.89
N GLU A 64 19.21 -2.64 25.91
CA GLU A 64 20.38 -3.20 25.27
C GLU A 64 20.24 -3.16 23.74
N PRO A 65 21.17 -2.54 23.01
CA PRO A 65 21.10 -2.48 21.55
C PRO A 65 21.44 -3.84 20.93
N LEU A 66 20.60 -4.31 20.03
CA LEU A 66 20.85 -5.50 19.23
C LEU A 66 21.84 -5.16 18.12
N ARG A 67 22.89 -5.96 18.01
CA ARG A 67 23.88 -5.86 16.93
C ARG A 67 23.29 -6.41 15.65
N LEU A 68 23.20 -5.58 14.60
CA LEU A 68 22.72 -5.99 13.29
C LEU A 68 23.68 -5.57 12.18
N SER A 69 23.73 -6.37 11.14
CA SER A 69 24.20 -5.99 9.81
C SER A 69 23.18 -6.44 8.78
N ALA A 70 22.31 -5.54 8.36
CA ALA A 70 21.27 -5.85 7.38
C ALA A 70 21.84 -6.23 6.01
N GLU A 71 23.04 -5.74 5.67
CA GLU A 71 23.73 -6.05 4.42
C GLU A 71 24.27 -7.49 4.43
N HIS A 72 24.77 -7.96 5.57
CA HIS A 72 25.40 -9.28 5.71
C HIS A 72 24.49 -10.31 6.40
N GLY A 73 23.32 -9.89 6.87
CA GLY A 73 22.38 -10.75 7.58
C GLY A 73 22.81 -11.14 9.00
N GLU A 74 23.85 -10.50 9.54
CA GLU A 74 24.32 -10.75 10.90
C GLU A 74 23.35 -10.20 11.94
N GLY A 75 23.15 -10.91 13.06
CA GLY A 75 22.28 -10.51 14.15
C GLY A 75 20.77 -10.71 13.88
N MET A 76 20.38 -11.16 12.69
CA MET A 76 18.96 -11.39 12.37
C MET A 76 18.33 -12.50 13.20
N SER A 77 19.10 -13.51 13.58
CA SER A 77 18.64 -14.59 14.49
C SER A 77 18.41 -14.08 15.91
N GLU A 78 19.21 -13.14 16.37
CA GLU A 78 19.05 -12.49 17.69
C GLU A 78 17.80 -11.60 17.69
N LEU A 79 17.60 -10.81 16.64
CA LEU A 79 16.39 -10.00 16.48
C LEU A 79 15.13 -10.89 16.46
N LEU A 80 15.15 -12.02 15.76
CA LEU A 80 14.04 -12.96 15.76
C LEU A 80 13.82 -13.57 17.15
N SER A 81 14.88 -13.94 17.88
CA SER A 81 14.73 -14.49 19.23
C SER A 81 14.11 -13.51 20.23
N VAL A 82 14.27 -12.21 20.03
CA VAL A 82 13.62 -11.16 20.82
C VAL A 82 12.16 -10.93 20.38
N LEU A 83 11.88 -11.07 19.10
CA LEU A 83 10.52 -10.89 18.54
C LEU A 83 9.61 -12.11 18.77
N ASP A 84 10.16 -13.33 18.74
CA ASP A 84 9.39 -14.58 18.87
C ASP A 84 8.56 -14.63 20.18
N PRO A 85 9.09 -14.33 21.38
CA PRO A 85 8.29 -14.32 22.61
C PRO A 85 7.16 -13.31 22.57
N ILE A 86 7.37 -12.18 21.90
CA ILE A 86 6.36 -11.12 21.75
C ILE A 86 5.25 -11.60 20.81
N ALA A 87 5.62 -12.21 19.68
CA ALA A 87 4.67 -12.81 18.75
C ALA A 87 3.86 -13.94 19.42
N ASP A 88 4.49 -14.75 20.27
CA ASP A 88 3.83 -15.81 21.02
C ASP A 88 2.86 -15.25 22.07
N GLU A 89 3.20 -14.15 22.73
CA GLU A 89 2.29 -13.45 23.67
C GLU A 89 1.04 -12.92 22.95
N PHE A 90 1.19 -12.33 21.76
CA PHE A 90 0.06 -11.90 20.94
C PHE A 90 -0.79 -13.07 20.48
N ALA A 91 -0.16 -14.15 20.02
CA ALA A 91 -0.87 -15.37 19.62
C ALA A 91 -1.60 -16.04 20.80
N ALA A 92 -1.07 -15.94 22.02
CA ALA A 92 -1.72 -16.44 23.23
C ALA A 92 -2.95 -15.60 23.61
N ARG A 93 -2.85 -14.26 23.53
CA ARG A 93 -3.98 -13.34 23.75
C ARG A 93 -5.11 -13.54 22.74
N GLU A 94 -4.77 -13.73 21.45
CA GLU A 94 -5.77 -14.07 20.42
C GLU A 94 -6.45 -15.42 20.68
N LYS A 95 -5.68 -16.42 21.14
CA LYS A 95 -6.24 -17.74 21.51
C LYS A 95 -7.15 -17.65 22.71
N GLU A 96 -6.77 -16.88 23.72
CA GLU A 96 -7.58 -16.69 24.91
C GLU A 96 -8.85 -15.91 24.61
N ALA A 97 -8.77 -14.86 23.78
CA ALA A 97 -9.95 -14.16 23.30
C ALA A 97 -10.89 -15.07 22.49
N ALA A 98 -10.33 -15.95 21.64
CA ALA A 98 -11.10 -16.94 20.90
C ALA A 98 -11.74 -17.99 21.83
N ARG A 99 -11.05 -18.39 22.91
CA ARG A 99 -11.52 -19.35 23.88
C ARG A 99 -12.63 -18.78 24.79
N VAL A 100 -12.49 -17.52 25.18
CA VAL A 100 -13.54 -16.79 25.90
C VAL A 100 -14.80 -16.64 25.05
N MET A 101 -14.66 -16.44 23.74
CA MET A 101 -15.78 -16.44 22.79
C MET A 101 -16.41 -17.83 22.63
N GLU A 102 -15.61 -18.90 22.65
CA GLU A 102 -16.08 -20.29 22.55
C GLU A 102 -16.79 -20.74 23.84
N ASP A 103 -16.29 -20.36 25.03
CA ASP A 103 -16.87 -20.66 26.34
C ASP A 103 -18.17 -19.87 26.62
N GLN A 104 -18.34 -18.71 25.97
CA GLN A 104 -19.57 -17.91 26.06
C GLN A 104 -20.66 -18.38 25.08
N GLY A 105 -20.45 -19.52 24.37
CA GLY A 105 -21.41 -20.05 23.41
C GLY A 105 -21.51 -19.21 22.14
N LEU A 106 -20.56 -18.26 21.97
CA LEU A 106 -20.35 -17.50 20.76
C LEU A 106 -19.47 -18.30 19.80
N THR A 107 -19.84 -19.56 19.50
CA THR A 107 -19.48 -20.11 18.20
C THR A 107 -20.07 -19.16 17.17
N PRO A 108 -19.36 -18.81 16.11
CA PRO A 108 -19.95 -18.07 15.02
C PRO A 108 -20.87 -19.01 14.21
N GLU A 109 -21.95 -19.49 14.78
CA GLU A 109 -23.22 -19.50 14.07
C GLU A 109 -23.58 -18.04 13.97
N VAL A 110 -23.17 -17.49 12.84
CA VAL A 110 -23.33 -16.08 12.53
C VAL A 110 -24.82 -15.85 12.37
N ASP A 111 -25.52 -15.59 13.46
CA ASP A 111 -26.67 -14.70 13.40
C ASP A 111 -26.10 -13.32 13.05
N ILE A 112 -25.90 -13.17 11.76
CA ILE A 112 -25.50 -11.91 11.18
C ILE A 112 -26.74 -11.06 11.27
N ASP A 113 -26.75 -10.16 12.24
CA ASP A 113 -27.65 -9.01 12.20
C ASP A 113 -27.30 -8.25 10.92
N VAL A 114 -28.17 -8.43 9.95
CA VAL A 114 -27.91 -8.14 8.51
C VAL A 114 -27.86 -6.64 8.24
N ASP A 115 -28.18 -5.82 9.23
CA ASP A 115 -28.47 -4.40 9.08
C ASP A 115 -27.49 -3.44 9.76
N GLU A 116 -26.46 -3.91 10.47
CA GLU A 116 -25.41 -3.02 10.88
C GLU A 116 -24.47 -2.76 9.68
N GLU A 117 -24.79 -1.71 8.95
CA GLU A 117 -23.78 -1.06 8.09
C GLU A 117 -22.60 -0.68 8.99
N PRO A 118 -21.35 -1.00 8.58
CA PRO A 118 -20.18 -0.60 9.35
C PRO A 118 -20.28 0.91 9.56
N GLU A 119 -20.16 1.39 10.80
CA GLU A 119 -20.06 2.82 11.09
C GLU A 119 -19.08 3.41 10.08
N GLU A 120 -19.56 4.37 9.29
CA GLU A 120 -18.73 5.01 8.27
C GLU A 120 -17.58 5.71 9.00
N ASP A 121 -16.42 5.07 8.98
CA ASP A 121 -15.18 5.70 9.44
C ASP A 121 -14.85 6.85 8.47
N GLU A 122 -15.46 7.99 8.68
CA GLU A 122 -15.24 9.21 7.90
C GLU A 122 -13.86 9.84 8.13
N SER A 123 -13.04 9.25 8.99
CA SER A 123 -11.69 9.74 9.31
C SER A 123 -10.76 9.86 8.08
N TRP A 124 -11.13 9.21 6.98
CA TRP A 124 -10.40 9.26 5.71
C TRP A 124 -10.76 10.49 4.86
N ARG A 125 -11.87 11.18 5.13
CA ARG A 125 -12.29 12.34 4.34
C ARG A 125 -11.24 13.46 4.40
N PRO A 126 -10.89 14.06 3.25
CA PRO A 126 -9.93 15.15 3.23
C PRO A 126 -10.38 16.33 4.10
N SER A 127 -9.43 16.91 4.81
CA SER A 127 -9.63 18.09 5.66
C SER A 127 -8.36 18.95 5.69
N ASP A 128 -8.43 20.15 6.20
CA ASP A 128 -7.26 21.04 6.34
C ASP A 128 -6.11 20.40 7.12
N LYS A 129 -6.45 19.59 8.14
CA LYS A 129 -5.47 18.83 8.94
C LYS A 129 -4.92 17.62 8.19
N ARG A 130 -5.70 17.07 7.27
CA ARG A 130 -5.37 15.88 6.48
C ARG A 130 -5.77 16.11 5.02
N PRO A 131 -5.04 16.96 4.27
CA PRO A 131 -5.33 17.20 2.86
C PRO A 131 -5.10 15.93 2.03
N LEU A 132 -5.92 15.75 0.98
CA LEU A 132 -5.79 14.69 0.00
C LEU A 132 -4.44 14.76 -0.71
N GLN A 133 -3.69 13.68 -0.69
CA GLN A 133 -2.37 13.63 -1.30
C GLN A 133 -2.47 13.21 -2.77
N VAL A 134 -2.17 14.13 -3.68
CA VAL A 134 -2.29 13.93 -5.13
C VAL A 134 -0.94 14.06 -5.81
N ALA A 135 -0.59 13.12 -6.68
CA ALA A 135 0.55 13.24 -7.59
C ALA A 135 0.08 13.34 -9.04
N VAL A 136 0.76 14.16 -9.84
CA VAL A 136 0.54 14.23 -11.29
C VAL A 136 1.76 13.67 -11.99
N VAL A 137 1.57 12.56 -12.70
CA VAL A 137 2.63 11.86 -13.45
C VAL A 137 2.30 11.83 -14.95
N GLY A 138 3.28 11.64 -15.78
CA GLY A 138 3.12 11.59 -17.24
C GLY A 138 4.43 11.89 -17.94
N ARG A 139 4.49 11.68 -19.24
CA ARG A 139 5.67 11.95 -20.04
C ARG A 139 6.11 13.43 -19.99
N PRO A 140 7.36 13.76 -20.35
CA PRO A 140 7.76 15.11 -20.67
C PRO A 140 6.78 15.75 -21.66
N ASN A 141 6.49 17.04 -21.52
CA ASN A 141 5.60 17.80 -22.40
C ASN A 141 4.11 17.37 -22.44
N ALA A 142 3.68 16.41 -21.62
CA ALA A 142 2.25 16.08 -21.47
C ALA A 142 1.43 17.23 -20.85
N GLY A 143 2.10 18.27 -20.29
CA GLY A 143 1.46 19.46 -19.72
C GLY A 143 1.24 19.40 -18.21
N LYS A 144 2.00 18.59 -17.48
CA LYS A 144 1.91 18.46 -16.02
C LYS A 144 2.00 19.80 -15.29
N SER A 145 3.06 20.55 -15.53
CA SER A 145 3.27 21.85 -14.89
C SER A 145 2.17 22.85 -15.23
N THR A 146 1.67 22.81 -16.48
CA THR A 146 0.55 23.67 -16.91
C THR A 146 -0.73 23.28 -16.17
N LEU A 147 -1.01 21.97 -16.02
CA LEU A 147 -2.16 21.47 -15.28
C LEU A 147 -2.07 21.87 -13.81
N ILE A 148 -0.94 21.64 -13.17
CA ILE A 148 -0.73 21.98 -11.76
C ILE A 148 -0.87 23.51 -11.56
N ASN A 149 -0.23 24.33 -12.39
CA ASN A 149 -0.36 25.78 -12.30
C ASN A 149 -1.81 26.25 -12.50
N LYS A 150 -2.59 25.57 -13.36
CA LYS A 150 -3.99 25.92 -13.58
C LYS A 150 -4.86 25.54 -12.38
N ILE A 151 -4.57 24.41 -11.71
CA ILE A 151 -5.22 23.99 -10.46
C ILE A 151 -4.83 24.94 -9.33
N LEU A 152 -3.55 25.32 -9.25
CA LEU A 152 -3.04 26.17 -8.20
C LEU A 152 -3.67 27.58 -8.22
N GLY A 153 -3.90 28.21 -9.34
CA GLY A 153 -4.46 29.59 -9.44
C GLY A 153 -4.00 30.52 -8.30
N GLU A 154 -3.92 31.80 -8.52
CA GLU A 154 -3.40 32.71 -7.48
C GLU A 154 -4.24 32.71 -6.19
N ASP A 155 -5.56 32.49 -6.31
CA ASP A 155 -6.51 32.49 -5.19
C ASP A 155 -6.67 31.16 -4.46
N ARG A 156 -5.96 30.08 -4.90
CA ARG A 156 -6.11 28.71 -4.38
C ARG A 156 -4.94 28.24 -3.50
N LEU A 157 -3.91 29.05 -3.35
CA LEU A 157 -2.78 28.77 -2.46
C LEU A 157 -3.13 29.07 -1.01
N LEU A 158 -3.27 28.04 -0.17
CA LEU A 158 -3.56 28.19 1.26
C LEU A 158 -2.32 28.59 2.07
N THR A 159 -1.12 28.15 1.66
CA THR A 159 0.14 28.48 2.35
C THR A 159 1.32 28.38 1.41
N GLY A 160 2.40 29.13 1.68
CA GLY A 160 3.67 29.01 1.00
C GLY A 160 4.32 27.63 1.20
N PRO A 161 5.46 27.37 0.54
CA PRO A 161 6.15 26.09 0.66
C PRO A 161 6.54 25.83 2.11
N GLU A 162 5.95 24.81 2.74
CA GLU A 162 6.40 24.34 4.06
C GLU A 162 7.76 23.66 3.93
N ALA A 163 8.79 24.32 4.46
CA ALA A 163 10.10 23.72 4.67
C ALA A 163 10.01 22.80 5.88
N GLY A 164 9.85 21.49 5.67
CA GLY A 164 9.81 20.59 6.82
C GLY A 164 9.67 19.09 6.57
N ILE A 165 9.42 18.65 5.35
CA ILE A 165 9.38 17.21 5.09
C ILE A 165 10.43 16.86 4.03
N THR A 166 11.55 16.32 4.47
CA THR A 166 12.68 15.81 3.70
C THR A 166 13.09 16.63 2.46
N ARG A 167 14.33 17.06 2.43
CA ARG A 167 14.99 18.01 1.50
C ARG A 167 14.75 17.82 -0.02
N ASP A 168 13.90 16.88 -0.46
CA ASP A 168 13.83 16.45 -1.86
C ASP A 168 12.45 16.37 -2.51
N SER A 169 11.32 16.57 -1.83
CA SER A 169 10.01 16.61 -2.47
C SER A 169 9.25 17.88 -2.11
N ILE A 170 9.03 18.72 -3.12
CA ILE A 170 8.22 19.93 -2.96
C ILE A 170 6.77 19.52 -3.09
N SER A 171 5.98 19.72 -2.02
CA SER A 171 4.53 19.58 -2.04
C SER A 171 3.89 20.94 -1.75
N LEU A 172 2.77 21.22 -2.42
CA LEU A 172 2.00 22.45 -2.21
C LEU A 172 0.61 22.12 -1.66
N LYS A 173 0.19 22.85 -0.64
CA LYS A 173 -1.18 22.81 -0.14
C LYS A 173 -2.06 23.72 -0.97
N VAL A 174 -3.19 23.21 -1.42
CA VAL A 174 -4.16 23.87 -2.29
C VAL A 174 -5.54 23.54 -1.81
N ASP A 175 -6.44 24.50 -1.84
CA ASP A 175 -7.87 24.24 -1.86
C ASP A 175 -8.33 24.17 -3.32
N TRP A 176 -8.79 23.04 -3.77
CA TRP A 176 -9.36 22.88 -5.10
C TRP A 176 -10.87 22.76 -5.01
N ASP A 177 -11.58 23.88 -5.17
CA ASP A 177 -13.04 23.96 -5.12
C ASP A 177 -13.63 23.30 -3.85
N GLY A 178 -13.07 23.62 -2.67
CA GLY A 178 -13.48 23.09 -1.38
C GLY A 178 -12.85 21.73 -1.01
N LEU A 179 -11.96 21.21 -1.84
CA LEU A 179 -11.20 20.01 -1.55
C LEU A 179 -9.76 20.37 -1.11
N PRO A 180 -9.44 20.27 0.20
CA PRO A 180 -8.08 20.53 0.65
C PRO A 180 -7.16 19.43 0.14
N MET A 181 -6.15 19.81 -0.65
CA MET A 181 -5.21 18.90 -1.29
C MET A 181 -3.76 19.27 -0.98
N ARG A 182 -2.90 18.26 -1.10
CA ARG A 182 -1.45 18.43 -1.19
C ARG A 182 -0.98 17.79 -2.51
N VAL A 183 -0.52 18.64 -3.42
CA VAL A 183 0.00 18.22 -4.73
C VAL A 183 1.49 17.99 -4.65
N PHE A 184 1.94 16.80 -5.02
CA PHE A 184 3.35 16.46 -5.16
C PHE A 184 3.80 16.70 -6.59
N ASP A 185 4.82 17.54 -6.77
CA ASP A 185 5.39 17.81 -8.08
C ASP A 185 6.63 16.95 -8.33
N THR A 186 6.65 16.35 -9.48
CA THR A 186 7.72 15.48 -9.95
C THR A 186 8.82 16.19 -10.73
N ALA A 187 9.00 17.50 -10.68
CA ALA A 187 10.18 18.19 -11.28
C ALA A 187 9.91 19.51 -12.01
N GLY A 188 8.66 19.90 -12.22
CA GLY A 188 8.32 21.13 -12.98
C GLY A 188 8.48 22.42 -12.18
N MET A 189 8.35 22.38 -10.85
CA MET A 189 8.30 23.57 -10.03
C MET A 189 9.66 24.08 -9.56
N ARG A 190 10.72 23.29 -9.64
CA ARG A 190 12.09 23.71 -9.31
C ARG A 190 12.64 24.81 -10.25
N LYS A 191 12.07 24.95 -11.46
CA LYS A 191 12.62 25.86 -12.49
C LYS A 191 12.24 27.33 -12.34
N ARG A 192 11.27 27.72 -11.49
CA ARG A 192 10.94 29.15 -11.29
C ARG A 192 11.81 29.88 -10.27
N ALA A 193 12.58 29.15 -9.44
CA ALA A 193 13.39 29.80 -8.40
C ALA A 193 14.84 30.11 -8.79
N LYS A 194 15.43 29.54 -9.81
CA LYS A 194 16.72 29.97 -10.43
C LYS A 194 17.16 29.05 -11.58
N VAL A 195 17.59 29.71 -12.69
CA VAL A 195 18.57 29.27 -13.70
C VAL A 195 18.05 28.44 -14.86
N GLN A 196 18.15 29.09 -16.03
CA GLN A 196 18.29 28.49 -17.35
C GLN A 196 19.44 27.48 -17.39
N ASP A 197 19.24 26.46 -18.22
CA ASP A 197 20.20 25.45 -18.65
C ASP A 197 20.58 24.33 -17.66
N LYS A 198 20.01 23.18 -17.90
CA LYS A 198 20.57 21.89 -18.30
C LYS A 198 19.57 20.76 -18.15
N LEU A 199 19.16 20.23 -19.32
CA LEU A 199 18.79 18.84 -19.61
C LEU A 199 17.87 18.09 -18.63
N GLU A 200 16.63 18.01 -19.06
CA GLU A 200 15.64 16.96 -18.95
C GLU A 200 16.21 15.53 -18.80
N LYS A 201 16.70 15.22 -17.63
CA LYS A 201 16.63 13.85 -17.14
C LYS A 201 15.72 13.90 -15.92
N LEU A 202 14.41 13.90 -16.17
CA LEU A 202 13.42 13.46 -15.19
C LEU A 202 13.84 12.08 -14.73
N SER A 203 14.43 12.04 -13.57
CA SER A 203 14.79 10.79 -12.92
C SER A 203 13.48 10.03 -12.72
N VAL A 204 13.39 8.83 -13.26
CA VAL A 204 12.31 7.86 -12.96
C VAL A 204 12.12 7.73 -11.45
N SER A 205 13.16 8.00 -10.67
CA SER A 205 13.16 8.03 -9.20
C SER A 205 12.28 9.14 -8.60
N ASP A 206 12.19 10.32 -9.21
CA ASP A 206 11.37 11.42 -8.68
C ASP A 206 9.88 11.16 -8.88
N GLY A 207 9.51 10.60 -10.04
CA GLY A 207 8.15 10.11 -10.31
C GLY A 207 7.74 8.99 -9.36
N LEU A 208 8.62 8.03 -9.12
CA LEU A 208 8.40 6.93 -8.19
C LEU A 208 8.16 7.43 -6.76
N ARG A 209 8.91 8.44 -6.34
CA ARG A 209 8.78 9.04 -5.02
C ARG A 209 7.43 9.72 -4.82
N ALA A 210 7.00 10.55 -5.78
CA ALA A 210 5.71 11.23 -5.73
C ALA A 210 4.54 10.22 -5.67
N VAL A 211 4.61 9.15 -6.46
CA VAL A 211 3.60 8.08 -6.44
C VAL A 211 3.54 7.39 -5.07
N LYS A 212 4.67 7.15 -4.41
CA LYS A 212 4.70 6.50 -3.09
C LYS A 212 4.02 7.32 -1.98
N PHE A 213 4.02 8.64 -2.07
CA PHE A 213 3.39 9.51 -1.09
C PHE A 213 1.94 9.88 -1.42
N ALA A 214 1.52 9.71 -2.67
CA ALA A 214 0.17 10.06 -3.10
C ALA A 214 -0.85 9.02 -2.65
N GLU A 215 -2.08 9.47 -2.43
CA GLU A 215 -3.28 8.63 -2.28
C GLU A 215 -3.95 8.44 -3.65
N VAL A 216 -4.03 9.53 -4.44
CA VAL A 216 -4.52 9.52 -5.82
C VAL A 216 -3.42 9.96 -6.77
N VAL A 217 -3.25 9.23 -7.86
CA VAL A 217 -2.29 9.56 -8.91
C VAL A 217 -3.02 9.88 -10.21
N VAL A 218 -2.82 11.10 -10.69
CA VAL A 218 -3.31 11.53 -12.01
C VAL A 218 -2.25 11.22 -13.06
N VAL A 219 -2.54 10.26 -13.93
CA VAL A 219 -1.71 9.90 -15.07
C VAL A 219 -2.10 10.79 -16.25
N LEU A 220 -1.22 11.72 -16.61
CA LEU A 220 -1.49 12.71 -17.66
C LEU A 220 -0.95 12.25 -18.99
N LEU A 221 -1.82 12.07 -19.98
CA LEU A 221 -1.54 11.70 -21.34
C LEU A 221 -1.66 12.91 -22.29
N ASP A 222 -0.91 12.91 -23.38
CA ASP A 222 -1.08 13.86 -24.47
C ASP A 222 -2.12 13.34 -25.48
N ALA A 223 -3.15 14.13 -25.80
CA ALA A 223 -4.22 13.74 -26.72
C ALA A 223 -3.70 13.41 -28.13
N ALA A 224 -2.64 14.10 -28.57
CA ALA A 224 -2.07 13.86 -29.90
C ALA A 224 -1.45 12.46 -30.05
N ILE A 225 -0.78 11.97 -29.01
CA ILE A 225 -0.04 10.70 -29.01
C ILE A 225 -0.23 9.95 -27.68
N PRO A 226 -1.46 9.51 -27.38
CA PRO A 226 -1.77 8.83 -26.13
C PRO A 226 -1.30 7.37 -26.16
N PHE A 227 -1.08 6.80 -24.96
CA PHE A 227 -0.75 5.38 -24.75
C PHE A 227 0.54 4.89 -25.41
N GLU A 228 1.54 5.77 -25.55
CA GLU A 228 2.87 5.31 -25.92
C GLU A 228 3.47 4.42 -24.83
N GLN A 229 4.50 3.65 -25.21
CA GLN A 229 5.13 2.68 -24.30
C GLN A 229 5.58 3.30 -22.97
N GLN A 230 6.00 4.56 -22.98
CA GLN A 230 6.37 5.27 -21.76
C GLN A 230 5.14 5.62 -20.90
N ASP A 231 4.00 5.98 -21.53
CA ASP A 231 2.74 6.23 -20.82
C ASP A 231 2.26 4.98 -20.09
N LEU A 232 2.32 3.82 -20.77
CA LEU A 232 1.91 2.53 -20.19
C LEU A 232 2.77 2.16 -18.97
N ARG A 233 4.09 2.37 -19.05
CA ARG A 233 5.01 2.15 -17.92
C ARG A 233 4.72 3.08 -16.74
N ILE A 234 4.40 4.34 -17.02
CA ILE A 234 4.06 5.32 -16.00
C ILE A 234 2.71 4.97 -15.35
N ALA A 235 1.73 4.52 -16.14
CA ALA A 235 0.41 4.13 -15.63
C ALA A 235 0.43 2.85 -14.78
N ASP A 236 1.35 1.94 -15.05
CA ASP A 236 1.51 0.69 -14.29
C ASP A 236 2.05 0.92 -12.86
N LEU A 237 2.85 1.97 -12.68
CA LEU A 237 3.49 2.26 -11.41
C LEU A 237 2.52 2.55 -10.26
N PRO A 238 1.51 3.44 -10.37
CA PRO A 238 0.53 3.68 -9.33
C PRO A 238 -0.27 2.44 -8.95
N GLU A 239 -0.60 1.60 -9.92
CA GLU A 239 -1.30 0.33 -9.67
C GLU A 239 -0.45 -0.60 -8.81
N ARG A 240 0.83 -0.78 -9.15
CA ARG A 240 1.77 -1.60 -8.38
C ARG A 240 1.95 -1.08 -6.95
N GLU A 241 2.03 0.24 -6.78
CA GLU A 241 2.11 0.89 -5.46
C GLU A 241 0.75 0.91 -4.73
N GLY A 242 -0.33 0.41 -5.35
CA GLY A 242 -1.65 0.33 -4.75
C GLY A 242 -2.35 1.67 -4.58
N ARG A 243 -2.07 2.65 -5.46
CA ARG A 243 -2.64 4.00 -5.40
C ARG A 243 -3.90 4.09 -6.24
N ALA A 244 -4.86 4.93 -5.83
CA ALA A 244 -5.99 5.26 -6.67
C ALA A 244 -5.50 5.96 -7.95
N VAL A 245 -6.08 5.60 -9.10
CA VAL A 245 -5.61 6.09 -10.41
C VAL A 245 -6.72 6.83 -11.13
N VAL A 246 -6.38 8.00 -11.67
CA VAL A 246 -7.19 8.75 -12.62
C VAL A 246 -6.37 9.00 -13.86
N VAL A 247 -6.89 8.67 -15.03
CA VAL A 247 -6.25 8.96 -16.31
C VAL A 247 -6.83 10.24 -16.90
N ALA A 248 -5.97 11.23 -17.13
CA ALA A 248 -6.36 12.51 -17.73
C ALA A 248 -5.69 12.70 -19.09
N VAL A 249 -6.49 12.89 -20.13
CA VAL A 249 -6.01 13.16 -21.49
C VAL A 249 -6.02 14.67 -21.71
N ASN A 250 -4.83 15.25 -21.75
CA ASN A 250 -4.61 16.69 -21.85
C ASN A 250 -4.49 17.18 -23.31
N LYS A 251 -4.51 18.49 -23.48
CA LYS A 251 -4.49 19.19 -24.78
C LYS A 251 -5.73 18.91 -25.63
N TRP A 252 -6.86 18.60 -24.94
CA TRP A 252 -8.14 18.28 -25.60
C TRP A 252 -8.72 19.46 -26.40
N ASP A 253 -8.22 20.67 -26.21
CA ASP A 253 -8.53 21.85 -27.00
C ASP A 253 -8.04 21.77 -28.45
N LEU A 254 -7.00 20.98 -28.71
CA LEU A 254 -6.39 20.80 -30.03
C LEU A 254 -7.06 19.72 -30.88
N GLU A 255 -7.94 18.90 -30.28
CA GLU A 255 -8.63 17.79 -31.00
C GLU A 255 -9.84 18.31 -31.76
N GLU A 256 -9.92 17.99 -33.05
CA GLU A 256 -11.02 18.35 -33.94
C GLU A 256 -12.19 17.35 -33.82
N ASP A 257 -11.93 16.06 -34.01
CA ASP A 257 -12.93 14.99 -33.81
C ASP A 257 -12.92 14.46 -32.37
N LYS A 258 -13.61 15.16 -31.49
CA LYS A 258 -13.67 14.83 -30.06
C LYS A 258 -14.43 13.53 -29.76
N GLN A 259 -15.44 13.20 -30.55
CA GLN A 259 -16.28 12.02 -30.28
C GLN A 259 -15.61 10.72 -30.76
N GLY A 260 -15.07 10.72 -31.97
CA GLY A 260 -14.33 9.58 -32.51
C GLY A 260 -13.08 9.30 -31.65
N LYS A 261 -12.30 10.33 -31.37
CA LYS A 261 -11.11 10.22 -30.54
C LYS A 261 -11.39 9.68 -29.14
N LEU A 262 -12.49 10.13 -28.51
CA LEU A 262 -12.86 9.66 -27.14
C LEU A 262 -13.22 8.17 -27.15
N ARG A 263 -13.90 7.69 -28.18
CA ARG A 263 -14.21 6.26 -28.34
C ARG A 263 -12.92 5.45 -28.48
N ASP A 264 -12.02 5.86 -29.36
CA ASP A 264 -10.76 5.18 -29.61
C ASP A 264 -9.86 5.16 -28.37
N LEU A 265 -9.88 6.26 -27.58
CA LEU A 265 -9.18 6.35 -26.30
C LEU A 265 -9.72 5.34 -25.30
N ARG A 266 -11.03 5.17 -25.16
CA ARG A 266 -11.63 4.19 -24.25
C ARG A 266 -11.30 2.76 -24.64
N GLU A 267 -11.44 2.42 -25.92
CA GLU A 267 -11.09 1.09 -26.44
C GLU A 267 -9.60 0.78 -26.21
N SER A 268 -8.74 1.76 -26.49
CA SER A 268 -7.29 1.61 -26.28
C SER A 268 -6.93 1.48 -24.80
N PHE A 269 -7.61 2.24 -23.93
CA PHE A 269 -7.41 2.18 -22.48
C PHE A 269 -7.75 0.80 -21.93
N GLU A 270 -8.93 0.25 -22.28
CA GLU A 270 -9.35 -1.07 -21.83
C GLU A 270 -8.46 -2.21 -22.33
N ARG A 271 -7.95 -2.07 -23.54
CA ARG A 271 -7.08 -3.06 -24.17
C ARG A 271 -5.65 -3.02 -23.62
N LEU A 272 -5.08 -1.83 -23.44
CA LEU A 272 -3.66 -1.64 -23.12
C LEU A 272 -3.38 -1.59 -21.62
N LEU A 273 -4.38 -1.23 -20.81
CA LEU A 273 -4.26 -1.11 -19.36
C LEU A 273 -5.38 -1.90 -18.64
N PRO A 274 -5.50 -3.21 -18.89
CA PRO A 274 -6.57 -4.03 -18.30
C PRO A 274 -6.54 -4.07 -16.77
N GLN A 275 -5.36 -3.86 -16.15
CA GLN A 275 -5.18 -3.74 -14.69
C GLN A 275 -5.87 -2.50 -14.10
N LEU A 276 -6.05 -1.44 -14.91
CA LEU A 276 -6.75 -0.20 -14.55
C LEU A 276 -8.19 -0.15 -15.05
N ARG A 277 -8.75 -1.28 -15.41
CA ARG A 277 -10.12 -1.36 -15.94
C ARG A 277 -11.11 -0.67 -15.01
N GLY A 278 -11.88 0.27 -15.57
CA GLY A 278 -12.85 1.07 -14.84
C GLY A 278 -12.27 2.30 -14.14
N ALA A 279 -10.96 2.56 -14.19
CA ALA A 279 -10.41 3.81 -13.70
C ALA A 279 -10.98 5.00 -14.49
N PRO A 280 -11.26 6.14 -13.82
CA PRO A 280 -11.77 7.32 -14.50
C PRO A 280 -10.82 7.77 -15.61
N LEU A 281 -11.36 7.91 -16.83
CA LEU A 281 -10.66 8.51 -17.97
C LEU A 281 -11.37 9.81 -18.32
N VAL A 282 -10.68 10.93 -18.11
CA VAL A 282 -11.21 12.28 -18.31
C VAL A 282 -10.40 13.06 -19.32
N THR A 283 -11.05 13.90 -20.11
CA THR A 283 -10.40 14.78 -21.08
C THR A 283 -10.33 16.19 -20.54
N VAL A 284 -9.14 16.81 -20.59
CA VAL A 284 -8.87 18.12 -20.03
C VAL A 284 -8.08 19.01 -20.99
N SER A 285 -8.15 20.31 -20.82
CA SER A 285 -7.20 21.25 -21.38
C SER A 285 -6.60 22.06 -20.22
N ALA A 286 -5.37 21.75 -19.88
CA ALA A 286 -4.62 22.48 -18.86
C ALA A 286 -4.44 23.96 -19.23
N LYS A 287 -4.40 24.28 -20.54
CA LYS A 287 -4.25 25.64 -21.06
C LYS A 287 -5.51 26.49 -20.82
N THR A 288 -6.68 25.93 -21.17
CA THR A 288 -7.96 26.67 -21.08
C THR A 288 -8.69 26.48 -19.77
N GLY A 289 -8.38 25.43 -19.00
CA GLY A 289 -9.09 25.01 -17.79
C GLY A 289 -10.32 24.14 -18.06
N ARG A 290 -10.64 23.85 -19.32
CA ARG A 290 -11.80 23.05 -19.68
C ARG A 290 -11.65 21.61 -19.19
N GLY A 291 -12.66 21.09 -18.51
CA GLY A 291 -12.71 19.72 -17.99
C GLY A 291 -12.01 19.50 -16.64
N LEU A 292 -11.55 20.58 -15.99
CA LEU A 292 -10.95 20.47 -14.66
C LEU A 292 -11.99 20.11 -13.60
N ASP A 293 -13.23 20.56 -13.75
CA ASP A 293 -14.39 20.16 -12.95
C ASP A 293 -14.62 18.62 -12.98
N ARG A 294 -14.47 18.02 -14.15
CA ARG A 294 -14.57 16.57 -14.32
C ARG A 294 -13.38 15.85 -13.70
N LEU A 295 -12.18 16.41 -13.85
CA LEU A 295 -10.98 15.85 -13.22
C LEU A 295 -11.09 15.90 -11.70
N HIS A 296 -11.58 17.02 -11.13
CA HIS A 296 -11.82 17.17 -9.70
C HIS A 296 -12.76 16.08 -9.17
N LYS A 297 -13.94 15.90 -9.79
CA LYS A 297 -14.89 14.86 -9.43
C LYS A 297 -14.30 13.45 -9.57
N ALA A 298 -13.50 13.20 -10.61
CA ALA A 298 -12.85 11.93 -10.82
C ALA A 298 -11.81 11.61 -9.72
N VAL A 299 -11.05 12.61 -9.27
CA VAL A 299 -10.10 12.49 -8.17
C VAL A 299 -10.81 12.18 -6.85
N GLN A 300 -11.91 12.88 -6.54
CA GLN A 300 -12.73 12.61 -5.36
C GLN A 300 -13.30 11.19 -5.39
N SER A 301 -13.96 10.82 -6.49
CA SER A 301 -14.57 9.50 -6.64
C SER A 301 -13.53 8.36 -6.55
N ALA A 302 -12.36 8.53 -7.17
CA ALA A 302 -11.29 7.54 -7.08
C ALA A 302 -10.77 7.38 -5.64
N HIS A 303 -10.68 8.49 -4.89
CA HIS A 303 -10.29 8.46 -3.49
C HIS A 303 -11.35 7.80 -2.60
N GLU A 304 -12.62 8.08 -2.81
CA GLU A 304 -13.74 7.46 -2.09
C GLU A 304 -13.75 5.93 -2.29
N VAL A 305 -13.65 5.49 -3.54
CA VAL A 305 -13.60 4.05 -3.87
C VAL A 305 -12.38 3.37 -3.24
N TRP A 306 -11.22 4.03 -3.24
CA TRP A 306 -10.00 3.51 -2.65
C TRP A 306 -10.06 3.37 -1.12
N ASN A 307 -10.91 4.17 -0.46
CA ASN A 307 -11.15 4.11 0.97
C ASN A 307 -12.35 3.23 1.37
N ARG A 308 -13.06 2.65 0.39
CA ARG A 308 -14.30 1.90 0.63
C ARG A 308 -14.04 0.70 1.52
N ARG A 309 -14.86 0.59 2.57
CA ARG A 309 -14.88 -0.56 3.45
C ARG A 309 -16.13 -1.38 3.18
N ILE A 310 -15.95 -2.70 3.12
CA ILE A 310 -17.04 -3.65 2.92
C ILE A 310 -17.13 -4.50 4.17
N SER A 311 -18.34 -4.65 4.72
CA SER A 311 -18.54 -5.48 5.89
C SER A 311 -18.22 -6.96 5.61
N THR A 312 -17.69 -7.63 6.61
CA THR A 312 -17.34 -9.06 6.51
C THR A 312 -18.55 -9.91 6.17
N ALA A 313 -19.72 -9.56 6.68
CA ALA A 313 -20.98 -10.24 6.39
C ALA A 313 -21.35 -10.17 4.90
N ARG A 314 -21.27 -8.98 4.29
CA ARG A 314 -21.51 -8.81 2.85
C ARG A 314 -20.51 -9.57 2.00
N LEU A 315 -19.21 -9.56 2.39
CA LEU A 315 -18.17 -10.31 1.70
C LEU A 315 -18.41 -11.82 1.72
N ASN A 316 -18.84 -12.37 2.86
CA ASN A 316 -19.05 -13.81 2.96
C ASN A 316 -20.31 -14.26 2.21
N ARG A 317 -21.42 -13.50 2.25
CA ARG A 317 -22.60 -13.77 1.41
C ARG A 317 -22.25 -13.74 -0.08
N TRP A 318 -21.49 -12.73 -0.48
CA TRP A 318 -21.00 -12.61 -1.85
C TRP A 318 -20.11 -13.79 -2.25
N LEU A 319 -19.18 -14.20 -1.37
CA LEU A 319 -18.28 -15.32 -1.62
C LEU A 319 -19.03 -16.63 -1.84
N ILE A 320 -20.12 -16.86 -1.11
CA ILE A 320 -21.00 -18.03 -1.30
C ILE A 320 -21.60 -17.98 -2.70
N GLY A 321 -22.21 -16.87 -3.10
CA GLY A 321 -22.77 -16.70 -4.44
C GLY A 321 -21.76 -16.91 -5.57
N MET A 322 -20.53 -16.41 -5.40
CA MET A 322 -19.46 -16.62 -6.37
C MET A 322 -19.06 -18.09 -6.51
N GLN A 323 -19.06 -18.85 -5.39
CA GLN A 323 -18.78 -20.28 -5.40
C GLN A 323 -19.92 -21.11 -6.02
N GLU A 324 -21.18 -20.67 -5.86
CA GLU A 324 -22.33 -21.30 -6.48
C GLU A 324 -22.34 -21.12 -8.00
N GLN A 325 -22.00 -19.91 -8.47
CA GLN A 325 -21.91 -19.62 -9.91
C GLN A 325 -20.73 -20.36 -10.57
N HIS A 326 -19.57 -20.29 -9.97
CA HIS A 326 -18.36 -20.95 -10.45
C HIS A 326 -17.57 -21.59 -9.28
N PRO A 327 -17.79 -22.87 -9.04
CA PRO A 327 -17.07 -23.60 -7.98
C PRO A 327 -15.55 -23.52 -8.19
N PRO A 328 -14.77 -23.41 -7.10
CA PRO A 328 -13.32 -23.47 -7.19
C PRO A 328 -12.85 -24.76 -7.89
N PRO A 329 -11.83 -24.68 -8.75
CA PRO A 329 -11.31 -25.85 -9.44
C PRO A 329 -10.71 -26.86 -8.46
N ALA A 330 -10.64 -28.12 -8.88
CA ALA A 330 -10.07 -29.21 -8.09
C ALA A 330 -8.78 -29.76 -8.74
N PRO A 331 -7.66 -29.05 -8.68
CA PRO A 331 -6.41 -29.50 -9.28
C PRO A 331 -5.95 -30.85 -8.68
N GLY A 332 -5.68 -31.81 -9.54
CA GLY A 332 -5.29 -33.16 -9.09
C GLY A 332 -6.35 -33.88 -8.23
N GLY A 333 -7.64 -33.56 -8.42
CA GLY A 333 -8.75 -34.13 -7.66
C GLY A 333 -8.95 -33.58 -6.24
N LYS A 334 -8.12 -32.63 -5.81
CA LYS A 334 -8.24 -32.00 -4.49
C LYS A 334 -9.20 -30.83 -4.56
N ARG A 335 -10.35 -30.96 -3.88
CA ARG A 335 -11.33 -29.84 -3.79
C ARG A 335 -10.79 -28.72 -2.95
N ILE A 336 -10.73 -27.50 -3.52
CA ILE A 336 -10.43 -26.27 -2.80
C ILE A 336 -11.74 -25.74 -2.22
N ARG A 337 -11.75 -25.51 -0.90
CA ARG A 337 -12.90 -24.92 -0.19
C ARG A 337 -12.53 -23.52 0.25
N LEU A 338 -13.29 -22.52 -0.19
CA LEU A 338 -13.23 -21.16 0.34
C LEU A 338 -14.18 -21.10 1.54
N ARG A 339 -13.68 -20.68 2.68
CA ARG A 339 -14.43 -20.72 3.94
C ARG A 339 -14.92 -19.37 4.40
N TYR A 340 -14.06 -18.37 4.25
CA TYR A 340 -14.26 -17.07 4.86
C TYR A 340 -13.45 -16.02 4.12
N MET A 341 -14.01 -14.81 4.04
CA MET A 341 -13.36 -13.66 3.42
C MET A 341 -13.51 -12.42 4.29
N THR A 342 -12.44 -11.64 4.42
CA THR A 342 -12.44 -10.36 5.11
C THR A 342 -11.61 -9.33 4.37
N GLN A 343 -11.95 -8.05 4.56
CA GLN A 343 -11.13 -6.93 4.10
C GLN A 343 -10.13 -6.56 5.19
N ALA A 344 -8.88 -6.96 4.99
CA ALA A 344 -7.79 -6.72 5.95
C ALA A 344 -7.30 -5.27 5.93
N LYS A 345 -7.35 -4.59 4.77
CA LYS A 345 -6.94 -3.18 4.60
C LYS A 345 -7.87 -2.46 3.62
N THR A 346 -8.01 -1.15 3.81
CA THR A 346 -8.74 -0.28 2.89
C THR A 346 -7.82 0.41 1.87
N ARG A 347 -6.53 0.62 2.17
CA ARG A 347 -5.62 1.49 1.41
C ARG A 347 -4.32 0.81 1.04
N PRO A 348 -4.20 0.16 -0.10
CA PRO A 348 -5.26 -0.21 -1.06
C PRO A 348 -6.20 -1.27 -0.46
N PRO A 349 -7.42 -1.41 -1.03
CA PRO A 349 -8.31 -2.50 -0.65
C PRO A 349 -7.62 -3.85 -0.76
N ALA A 350 -7.49 -4.53 0.38
CA ALA A 350 -6.83 -5.82 0.48
C ALA A 350 -7.75 -6.81 1.18
N PHE A 351 -8.00 -7.93 0.51
CA PHE A 351 -8.89 -8.98 0.97
C PHE A 351 -8.12 -10.26 1.25
N VAL A 352 -8.51 -10.95 2.29
CA VAL A 352 -7.97 -12.26 2.66
C VAL A 352 -9.08 -13.29 2.55
N VAL A 353 -8.83 -14.33 1.78
CA VAL A 353 -9.71 -15.49 1.65
C VAL A 353 -9.07 -16.69 2.33
N MET A 354 -9.76 -17.23 3.32
CA MET A 354 -9.36 -18.46 3.99
C MET A 354 -9.79 -19.66 3.16
N CYS A 355 -8.85 -20.47 2.70
CA CYS A 355 -9.12 -21.64 1.87
C CYS A 355 -8.32 -22.87 2.30
N SER A 356 -8.77 -24.07 1.87
CA SER A 356 -8.14 -25.32 2.27
C SER A 356 -6.74 -25.53 1.67
N HIS A 357 -6.52 -25.08 0.44
CA HIS A 357 -5.28 -25.28 -0.33
C HIS A 357 -4.93 -24.02 -1.12
N PRO A 358 -4.33 -22.98 -0.46
CA PRO A 358 -3.98 -21.73 -1.13
C PRO A 358 -2.98 -21.92 -2.29
N ASP A 359 -2.00 -22.81 -2.11
CA ASP A 359 -0.95 -23.07 -3.10
C ASP A 359 -1.47 -23.73 -4.39
N LEU A 360 -2.64 -24.34 -4.33
CA LEU A 360 -3.29 -24.99 -5.49
C LEU A 360 -4.30 -24.07 -6.18
N MET A 361 -4.54 -22.85 -5.65
CA MET A 361 -5.49 -21.93 -6.24
C MET A 361 -4.96 -21.36 -7.54
N PRO A 362 -5.63 -21.60 -8.69
CA PRO A 362 -5.22 -21.00 -9.94
C PRO A 362 -5.36 -19.50 -9.95
N GLU A 363 -4.42 -18.83 -10.60
CA GLU A 363 -4.45 -17.37 -10.76
C GLU A 363 -5.70 -16.88 -11.51
N SER A 364 -6.23 -17.69 -12.43
CA SER A 364 -7.46 -17.42 -13.15
C SER A 364 -8.67 -17.28 -12.22
N TYR A 365 -8.74 -18.13 -11.18
CA TYR A 365 -9.81 -18.05 -10.20
C TYR A 365 -9.65 -16.86 -9.25
N SER A 366 -8.43 -16.54 -8.86
CA SER A 366 -8.14 -15.31 -8.11
C SER A 366 -8.55 -14.07 -8.90
N ARG A 367 -8.27 -14.03 -10.21
CA ARG A 367 -8.72 -12.96 -11.10
C ARG A 367 -10.25 -12.89 -11.23
N TYR A 368 -10.93 -14.03 -11.27
CA TYR A 368 -12.38 -14.10 -11.28
C TYR A 368 -12.96 -13.43 -10.02
N LEU A 369 -12.45 -13.76 -8.83
CA LEU A 369 -12.88 -13.14 -7.58
C LEU A 369 -12.58 -11.63 -7.54
N VAL A 370 -11.39 -11.20 -7.98
CA VAL A 370 -11.05 -9.77 -8.05
C VAL A 370 -11.98 -9.01 -8.99
N ASN A 371 -12.31 -9.59 -10.14
CA ASN A 371 -13.23 -8.96 -11.09
C ASN A 371 -14.66 -8.89 -10.53
N GLY A 372 -15.11 -9.93 -9.83
CA GLY A 372 -16.39 -9.93 -9.12
C GLY A 372 -16.42 -8.87 -8.02
N LEU A 373 -15.40 -8.78 -7.15
CA LEU A 373 -15.29 -7.72 -6.16
C LEU A 373 -15.39 -6.34 -6.79
N ARG A 374 -14.72 -6.13 -7.92
CA ARG A 374 -14.70 -4.85 -8.62
C ARG A 374 -16.09 -4.48 -9.16
N ALA A 375 -16.83 -5.46 -9.69
CA ALA A 375 -18.14 -5.25 -10.26
C ALA A 375 -19.23 -5.11 -9.20
N ASP A 376 -19.28 -6.05 -8.25
CA ASP A 376 -20.42 -6.19 -7.33
C ASP A 376 -20.36 -5.22 -6.14
N PHE A 377 -19.16 -4.71 -5.80
CA PHE A 377 -18.97 -3.69 -4.77
C PHE A 377 -18.61 -2.31 -5.33
N ASP A 378 -18.82 -2.12 -6.64
CA ASP A 378 -18.58 -0.84 -7.32
C ASP A 378 -17.19 -0.25 -7.01
N MET A 379 -16.14 -1.04 -7.29
CA MET A 379 -14.74 -0.65 -7.06
C MET A 379 -13.97 -0.49 -8.39
N PRO A 380 -14.44 0.35 -9.32
CA PRO A 380 -13.83 0.51 -10.64
C PRO A 380 -12.42 1.11 -10.50
N GLY A 381 -11.47 0.60 -11.28
CA GLY A 381 -10.12 1.15 -11.41
C GLY A 381 -9.27 1.15 -10.15
N THR A 382 -9.78 0.63 -9.05
CA THR A 382 -9.04 0.58 -7.78
C THR A 382 -8.15 -0.66 -7.76
N PRO A 383 -6.88 -0.52 -7.36
CA PRO A 383 -6.01 -1.67 -7.14
C PRO A 383 -6.53 -2.54 -5.99
N ILE A 384 -6.96 -3.75 -6.31
CA ILE A 384 -7.46 -4.72 -5.34
C ILE A 384 -6.38 -5.78 -5.11
N ARG A 385 -6.03 -6.02 -3.84
CA ARG A 385 -5.11 -7.09 -3.44
C ARG A 385 -5.92 -8.24 -2.86
N LEU A 386 -5.73 -9.45 -3.38
CA LEU A 386 -6.40 -10.65 -2.91
C LEU A 386 -5.35 -11.66 -2.44
N TYR A 387 -5.45 -12.08 -1.19
CA TYR A 387 -4.54 -13.05 -0.58
C TYR A 387 -5.30 -14.32 -0.22
N MET A 388 -4.77 -15.46 -0.65
CA MET A 388 -5.24 -16.77 -0.24
C MET A 388 -4.44 -17.23 0.98
N ARG A 389 -5.11 -17.70 2.04
CA ARG A 389 -4.49 -18.17 3.27
C ARG A 389 -5.08 -19.53 3.67
N SER A 390 -4.26 -20.41 4.26
CA SER A 390 -4.76 -21.61 4.90
C SER A 390 -4.97 -21.39 6.41
N GLN A 391 -5.84 -22.19 7.00
CA GLN A 391 -6.04 -22.16 8.45
C GLN A 391 -4.80 -22.66 9.22
N SER A 392 -3.93 -23.40 8.56
CA SER A 392 -2.64 -23.86 9.11
C SER A 392 -1.55 -22.79 9.07
N ASP A 393 -1.71 -21.75 8.24
CA ASP A 393 -0.77 -20.61 8.15
C ASP A 393 -0.83 -19.66 9.36
N LYS A 394 -1.65 -20.00 10.38
CA LYS A 394 -1.64 -19.34 11.69
C LYS A 394 -0.31 -19.49 12.44
N ASN A 395 0.61 -20.32 11.93
CA ASN A 395 1.95 -20.45 12.49
C ASN A 395 3.00 -20.56 11.38
N PRO A 396 3.57 -19.46 10.89
CA PRO A 396 4.68 -19.47 9.95
C PRO A 396 5.94 -20.15 10.50
N TYR A 397 5.96 -20.46 11.81
CA TYR A 397 7.09 -21.04 12.55
C TYR A 397 6.87 -22.48 13.00
N LYS A 398 5.89 -23.23 12.50
CA LYS A 398 5.94 -24.70 12.64
C LYS A 398 7.12 -25.19 11.82
N GLY A 399 8.28 -25.25 12.50
CA GLY A 399 9.51 -25.78 11.95
C GLY A 399 9.21 -27.09 11.21
N ARG A 400 9.66 -27.22 9.98
CA ARG A 400 9.70 -28.48 9.23
C ARG A 400 10.20 -29.54 10.20
N LYS A 401 9.36 -30.48 10.62
CA LYS A 401 9.81 -31.69 11.31
C LYS A 401 10.91 -32.24 10.42
N LYS A 402 12.16 -32.16 10.90
CA LYS A 402 13.28 -32.82 10.28
C LYS A 402 12.87 -34.30 10.19
N SER A 403 12.64 -34.79 8.98
CA SER A 403 12.49 -36.19 8.73
C SER A 403 13.80 -36.86 9.15
N THR A 404 13.79 -37.56 10.25
CA THR A 404 14.91 -38.35 10.70
C THR A 404 15.20 -39.36 9.60
N PRO A 405 16.44 -39.41 9.05
CA PRO A 405 16.75 -40.38 8.01
C PRO A 405 16.55 -41.80 8.56
N SER A 406 15.79 -42.61 7.85
CA SER A 406 15.43 -44.00 8.20
C SER A 406 16.62 -44.99 8.17
N ARG A 407 17.83 -44.56 8.42
CA ARG A 407 19.06 -45.41 8.36
C ARG A 407 19.54 -45.93 9.71
N LEU A 408 18.83 -45.71 10.81
CA LEU A 408 19.24 -46.21 12.15
C LEU A 408 18.33 -47.31 12.72
N ARG A 409 17.55 -48.02 11.92
CA ARG A 409 16.71 -49.14 12.38
C ARG A 409 17.14 -50.51 11.89
N LYS A 410 18.35 -50.67 11.35
CA LYS A 410 18.84 -51.99 10.84
C LYS A 410 20.01 -52.61 11.64
N HIS A 411 20.40 -52.07 12.80
CA HIS A 411 21.51 -52.63 13.58
C HIS A 411 21.17 -53.11 15.00
N LEU A 412 19.90 -53.30 15.33
CA LEU A 412 19.50 -53.80 16.65
C LEU A 412 18.55 -55.03 16.54
N LYS A 413 18.76 -55.93 15.57
CA LYS A 413 18.18 -57.26 15.57
C LYS A 413 19.20 -58.23 14.95
N GLY A 414 20.10 -58.72 15.79
CA GLY A 414 21.06 -59.75 15.40
C GLY A 414 22.13 -59.92 16.46
N ASN A 415 21.75 -60.39 17.65
CA ASN A 415 22.59 -61.25 18.50
C ASN A 415 21.80 -61.65 19.75
N THR A 416 21.11 -62.75 19.68
CA THR A 416 20.87 -63.67 20.79
C THR A 416 20.25 -64.97 20.19
N GLY A 417 20.98 -66.02 20.25
CA GLY A 417 20.57 -67.38 19.94
C GLY A 417 21.67 -68.13 19.24
#